data_e714730993b0f188b779ab65a81ae98e
#
_entry.id   e714730993b0f188b779ab65a81ae98e
#
_cell.length_a   1.000
_cell.length_b   1.000
_cell.length_c   1.000
_cell.angle_alpha   90.00
_cell.angle_beta   90.00
_cell.angle_gamma   90.00
#
_symmetry.space_group_name_H-M   'P 1'
#
loop_
_entity.id
_entity.type
_entity.pdbx_description
1 polymer ?
#
loop_
_entity_poly.entity_id
_entity_poly.type
_entity_poly.pdbx_seq_one_letter_code
_entity_poly.pdbx_strand_id
1 'polypeptide(L)'
;MIPRRLLYLDTQRLTTHVWQRGMLRPEGVFEMRPEEFTRFADYLRSHRNSHFRMLVNVAEEGHELETIPFLQGADRKALITRKLGQHFLGSPLATAISLGYEKRKRKNERLLLSALTNPAHFEPWLKCLEEADAALAGIYTVAQLGGNLLRKLGKSAPRALLLTFQDHSIRESYLVDGQPLFSRMAPLVDSSIGGLASRFASEANKLHQYLLAQRHVGRNEDLPVYVLAHPQALPAVRQSCRDMANLGFEIIDSHQAARRLGLKSLPDDSGSELLFLHLLATAAPRQQFAGENHRHDYHISQIRYGLLALGAIAVLGGALFVAKQLYDARAMREETQALARSEADLNWRYREISATFPQLGIDNETLRGVTNRQSELVRKQRLPDDAYRLVSRAMNEVPNVHLEALEWSLGESASATGAAATPGKTMALPDGKSEVITLRGSIRLGPTATARQTLATFEHFVEMLRVDRDSDVSVQQQPFDIESGRALRGGDMETESAAPRQFTVQIVRRVTS
;
A
#
# COMPACT_ATOMS: atom_id res chain seq x y z
N MET A 1 10.26 -21.45 -5.22
CA MET A 1 10.11 -20.37 -6.21
C MET A 1 9.47 -20.97 -7.45
N ILE A 2 8.35 -20.44 -7.93
CA ILE A 2 7.64 -21.00 -9.09
C ILE A 2 8.51 -20.82 -10.33
N PRO A 3 8.77 -21.87 -11.12
CA PRO A 3 9.54 -21.75 -12.36
C PRO A 3 8.83 -20.81 -13.34
N ARG A 4 9.59 -19.90 -13.95
CA ARG A 4 9.09 -19.00 -14.99
C ARG A 4 9.42 -19.60 -16.35
N ARG A 5 8.39 -19.97 -17.10
CA ARG A 5 8.53 -20.46 -18.46
C ARG A 5 8.10 -19.42 -19.46
N LEU A 6 8.90 -19.25 -20.48
CA LEU A 6 8.72 -18.24 -21.49
C LEU A 6 8.46 -18.93 -22.83
N LEU A 7 7.37 -18.55 -23.44
CA LEU A 7 6.95 -19.01 -24.74
C LEU A 7 7.29 -17.90 -25.74
N TYR A 8 8.05 -18.18 -26.74
CA TYR A 8 8.31 -17.26 -27.83
C TYR A 8 7.61 -17.75 -29.09
N LEU A 9 6.64 -16.98 -29.56
CA LEU A 9 5.85 -17.27 -30.75
C LEU A 9 6.27 -16.33 -31.89
N ASP A 10 6.82 -16.90 -32.93
CA ASP A 10 7.05 -16.23 -34.21
C ASP A 10 5.96 -16.60 -35.23
N THR A 11 6.15 -16.25 -36.48
CA THR A 11 5.17 -16.55 -37.57
C THR A 11 5.08 -18.02 -37.94
N GLN A 12 6.00 -18.87 -37.53
CA GLN A 12 6.12 -20.26 -37.98
C GLN A 12 6.11 -21.26 -36.83
N ARG A 13 6.64 -20.90 -35.68
CA ARG A 13 6.89 -21.82 -34.55
C ARG A 13 6.76 -21.14 -33.20
N LEU A 14 6.57 -21.98 -32.20
CA LEU A 14 6.63 -21.60 -30.80
C LEU A 14 7.84 -22.26 -30.15
N THR A 15 8.72 -21.48 -29.53
CA THR A 15 9.85 -21.99 -28.76
C THR A 15 9.61 -21.79 -27.27
N THR A 16 10.05 -22.73 -26.46
CA THR A 16 9.87 -22.67 -25.00
C THR A 16 11.21 -22.59 -24.30
N HIS A 17 11.27 -21.74 -23.29
CA HIS A 17 12.47 -21.51 -22.51
C HIS A 17 12.14 -21.48 -21.01
N VAL A 18 13.00 -22.04 -20.19
CA VAL A 18 12.94 -21.84 -18.73
C VAL A 18 13.95 -20.78 -18.33
N TRP A 19 13.47 -19.81 -17.54
CA TRP A 19 14.33 -18.77 -16.98
C TRP A 19 14.72 -19.12 -15.53
N GLN A 20 16.02 -19.18 -15.27
CA GLN A 20 16.58 -19.46 -13.94
C GLN A 20 17.80 -18.58 -13.68
N ARG A 21 17.73 -17.72 -12.67
CA ARG A 21 18.85 -16.91 -12.17
C ARG A 21 19.66 -16.18 -13.24
N GLY A 22 18.98 -15.62 -14.25
CA GLY A 22 19.63 -14.88 -15.34
C GLY A 22 20.12 -15.76 -16.50
N MET A 23 19.71 -17.01 -16.58
CA MET A 23 19.95 -17.90 -17.69
C MET A 23 18.63 -18.30 -18.34
N LEU A 24 18.62 -18.39 -19.66
CA LEU A 24 17.54 -18.94 -20.46
C LEU A 24 18.04 -20.28 -21.02
N ARG A 25 17.26 -21.34 -20.76
CA ARG A 25 17.53 -22.67 -21.31
C ARG A 25 16.37 -23.06 -22.21
N PRO A 26 16.63 -23.43 -23.47
CA PRO A 26 15.59 -23.94 -24.36
C PRO A 26 15.07 -25.28 -23.84
N GLU A 27 13.76 -25.49 -23.91
CA GLU A 27 13.11 -26.73 -23.50
C GLU A 27 12.42 -27.43 -24.68
N GLY A 28 11.93 -26.69 -25.69
CA GLY A 28 11.25 -27.29 -26.85
C GLY A 28 11.02 -26.29 -27.99
N VAL A 29 10.81 -26.84 -29.17
CA VAL A 29 10.38 -26.11 -30.37
C VAL A 29 9.18 -26.84 -30.93
N PHE A 30 8.13 -26.09 -31.26
CA PHE A 30 6.86 -26.61 -31.75
C PHE A 30 6.47 -25.82 -33.02
N GLU A 31 6.26 -26.50 -34.11
CA GLU A 31 5.81 -25.91 -35.36
C GLU A 31 4.27 -25.80 -35.40
N MET A 32 3.74 -24.97 -36.30
CA MET A 32 2.29 -24.82 -36.45
C MET A 32 1.69 -26.00 -37.26
N ARG A 33 1.68 -27.19 -36.63
CA ARG A 33 1.15 -28.44 -37.19
C ARG A 33 0.33 -29.18 -36.13
N PRO A 34 -0.72 -29.95 -36.52
CA PRO A 34 -1.59 -30.64 -35.57
C PRO A 34 -0.84 -31.54 -34.56
N GLU A 35 0.18 -32.27 -35.03
CA GLU A 35 0.98 -33.16 -34.18
C GLU A 35 1.78 -32.40 -33.11
N GLU A 36 2.29 -31.23 -33.45
CA GLU A 36 3.05 -30.39 -32.56
C GLU A 36 2.21 -29.73 -31.46
N PHE A 37 0.93 -29.47 -31.72
CA PHE A 37 -0.01 -29.01 -30.70
C PHE A 37 -0.23 -30.08 -29.61
N THR A 38 -0.28 -31.34 -29.99
CA THR A 38 -0.38 -32.45 -29.02
C THR A 38 0.88 -32.51 -28.15
N ARG A 39 2.06 -32.46 -28.78
CA ARG A 39 3.35 -32.41 -28.06
C ARG A 39 3.45 -31.18 -27.11
N PHE A 40 2.97 -30.04 -27.55
CA PHE A 40 2.92 -28.84 -26.75
C PHE A 40 1.96 -29.00 -25.57
N ALA A 41 0.80 -29.57 -25.74
CA ALA A 41 -0.13 -29.86 -24.65
C ALA A 41 0.48 -30.82 -23.62
N ASP A 42 1.22 -31.84 -24.05
CA ASP A 42 1.92 -32.75 -23.14
C ASP A 42 3.08 -32.03 -22.38
N TYR A 43 3.80 -31.15 -23.06
CA TYR A 43 4.79 -30.28 -22.42
C TYR A 43 4.15 -29.41 -21.34
N LEU A 44 3.00 -28.80 -21.61
CA LEU A 44 2.27 -27.97 -20.63
C LEU A 44 1.82 -28.78 -19.42
N ARG A 45 1.25 -29.98 -19.66
CA ARG A 45 0.81 -30.91 -18.58
C ARG A 45 1.97 -31.35 -17.69
N SER A 46 3.14 -31.59 -18.27
CA SER A 46 4.36 -31.94 -17.50
C SER A 46 4.88 -30.78 -16.64
N HIS A 47 4.43 -29.54 -16.91
CA HIS A 47 4.89 -28.32 -16.25
C HIS A 47 3.76 -27.51 -15.58
N ARG A 48 2.71 -28.16 -15.12
CA ARG A 48 1.52 -27.56 -14.48
C ARG A 48 1.82 -26.56 -13.35
N ASN A 49 2.91 -26.77 -12.62
CA ASN A 49 3.29 -25.91 -11.51
C ASN A 49 4.13 -24.68 -11.92
N SER A 50 4.08 -24.32 -13.21
CA SER A 50 4.85 -23.20 -13.76
C SER A 50 3.95 -22.06 -14.17
N HIS A 51 4.49 -20.84 -14.13
CA HIS A 51 3.84 -19.67 -14.74
C HIS A 51 4.42 -19.44 -16.14
N PHE A 52 3.54 -19.37 -17.12
CA PHE A 52 3.90 -19.13 -18.51
C PHE A 52 3.73 -17.66 -18.88
N ARG A 53 4.66 -17.11 -19.65
CA ARG A 53 4.52 -15.81 -20.30
C ARG A 53 4.83 -15.98 -21.77
N MET A 54 3.99 -15.45 -22.64
CA MET A 54 4.17 -15.54 -24.08
C MET A 54 4.71 -14.22 -24.61
N LEU A 55 5.83 -14.28 -25.30
CA LEU A 55 6.38 -13.19 -26.10
C LEU A 55 6.07 -13.47 -27.57
N VAL A 56 5.51 -12.49 -28.24
CA VAL A 56 5.06 -12.63 -29.62
C VAL A 56 5.88 -11.71 -30.53
N ASN A 57 6.31 -12.25 -31.66
CA ASN A 57 6.97 -11.52 -32.72
C ASN A 57 6.29 -11.80 -34.07
N VAL A 58 5.15 -11.13 -34.29
CA VAL A 58 4.33 -11.25 -35.51
C VAL A 58 4.14 -9.89 -36.16
N ALA A 59 3.81 -9.88 -37.46
CA ALA A 59 3.59 -8.64 -38.20
C ALA A 59 2.24 -7.98 -37.89
N GLU A 60 1.25 -8.79 -37.51
CA GLU A 60 -0.15 -8.41 -37.31
C GLU A 60 -0.36 -7.80 -35.92
N GLU A 61 0.30 -6.68 -35.66
CA GLU A 61 0.18 -5.86 -34.46
C GLU A 61 -0.34 -4.48 -34.85
N GLY A 62 -1.46 -4.06 -34.27
CA GLY A 62 -2.07 -2.74 -34.51
C GLY A 62 -1.96 -1.85 -33.30
N HIS A 63 -1.70 -0.55 -33.56
CA HIS A 63 -1.65 0.48 -32.54
C HIS A 63 -2.47 1.69 -32.98
N GLU A 64 -3.29 2.24 -32.09
CA GLU A 64 -4.13 3.41 -32.38
C GLU A 64 -4.15 4.35 -31.18
N LEU A 65 -4.06 5.65 -31.45
CA LEU A 65 -4.19 6.68 -30.43
C LEU A 65 -5.63 7.14 -30.35
N GLU A 66 -6.20 7.03 -29.18
CA GLU A 66 -7.58 7.45 -28.92
C GLU A 66 -7.64 8.42 -27.74
N THR A 67 -8.54 9.39 -27.83
CA THR A 67 -8.81 10.31 -26.71
C THR A 67 -10.23 10.09 -26.24
N ILE A 68 -10.38 9.75 -24.95
CA ILE A 68 -11.67 9.52 -24.32
C ILE A 68 -11.96 10.58 -23.25
N PRO A 69 -13.23 10.88 -22.95
CA PRO A 69 -13.57 11.73 -21.82
C PRO A 69 -13.11 11.06 -20.51
N PHE A 70 -12.87 11.87 -19.48
CA PHE A 70 -12.51 11.36 -18.16
C PHE A 70 -13.66 10.53 -17.58
N LEU A 71 -13.45 9.24 -17.43
CA LEU A 71 -14.34 8.26 -16.83
C LEU A 71 -13.59 7.41 -15.80
N GLN A 72 -14.32 6.81 -14.87
CA GLN A 72 -13.76 5.92 -13.86
C GLN A 72 -14.55 4.61 -13.76
N GLY A 73 -13.93 3.59 -13.16
CA GLY A 73 -14.59 2.32 -12.85
C GLY A 73 -15.13 1.57 -14.08
N ALA A 74 -16.37 1.10 -13.97
CA ALA A 74 -17.04 0.28 -14.99
C ALA A 74 -17.25 1.01 -16.31
N ASP A 75 -17.63 2.29 -16.27
CA ASP A 75 -17.91 3.09 -17.46
C ASP A 75 -16.65 3.31 -18.31
N ARG A 76 -15.51 3.54 -17.65
CA ARG A 76 -14.22 3.60 -18.33
C ARG A 76 -13.88 2.26 -19.00
N LYS A 77 -14.03 1.14 -18.29
CA LYS A 77 -13.80 -0.21 -18.83
C LYS A 77 -14.70 -0.47 -20.03
N ALA A 78 -15.99 -0.17 -19.94
CA ALA A 78 -16.96 -0.38 -21.01
C ALA A 78 -16.63 0.48 -22.25
N LEU A 79 -16.25 1.74 -22.07
CA LEU A 79 -15.86 2.61 -23.18
C LEU A 79 -14.59 2.11 -23.88
N ILE A 80 -13.57 1.71 -23.11
CA ILE A 80 -12.34 1.16 -23.67
C ILE A 80 -12.62 -0.12 -24.46
N THR A 81 -13.41 -1.05 -23.92
CA THR A 81 -13.79 -2.29 -24.60
C THR A 81 -14.51 -2.00 -25.92
N ARG A 82 -15.44 -1.04 -25.92
CA ARG A 82 -16.13 -0.62 -27.14
C ARG A 82 -15.17 -0.03 -28.18
N LYS A 83 -14.22 0.81 -27.74
CA LYS A 83 -13.21 1.42 -28.63
C LYS A 83 -12.27 0.38 -29.23
N LEU A 84 -11.79 -0.57 -28.42
CA LEU A 84 -11.00 -1.70 -28.90
C LEU A 84 -11.76 -2.52 -29.95
N GLY A 85 -13.04 -2.82 -29.69
CA GLY A 85 -13.90 -3.53 -30.67
C GLY A 85 -14.10 -2.77 -31.96
N GLN A 86 -14.19 -1.43 -31.92
CA GLN A 86 -14.34 -0.59 -33.13
C GLN A 86 -13.07 -0.54 -33.98
N HIS A 87 -11.90 -0.38 -33.36
CA HIS A 87 -10.62 -0.25 -34.08
C HIS A 87 -10.05 -1.59 -34.57
N PHE A 88 -10.27 -2.66 -33.82
CA PHE A 88 -9.61 -3.95 -34.07
C PHE A 88 -10.56 -5.10 -34.35
N LEU A 89 -11.76 -4.80 -34.87
CA LEU A 89 -12.76 -5.79 -35.30
C LEU A 89 -13.04 -6.88 -34.26
N GLY A 90 -12.99 -6.54 -32.97
CA GLY A 90 -13.28 -7.45 -31.88
C GLY A 90 -12.18 -8.46 -31.55
N SER A 91 -10.91 -8.20 -31.96
CA SER A 91 -9.80 -9.07 -31.55
C SER A 91 -9.81 -9.30 -30.03
N PRO A 92 -9.79 -10.57 -29.56
CA PRO A 92 -9.79 -10.90 -28.14
C PRO A 92 -8.43 -10.57 -27.47
N LEU A 93 -7.38 -10.39 -28.28
CA LEU A 93 -6.02 -10.10 -27.83
C LEU A 93 -5.74 -8.61 -27.98
N ALA A 94 -6.38 -7.79 -27.14
CA ALA A 94 -6.29 -6.35 -27.22
C ALA A 94 -6.10 -5.73 -25.83
N THR A 95 -5.41 -4.60 -25.76
CA THR A 95 -5.12 -3.88 -24.53
C THR A 95 -5.16 -2.38 -24.74
N ALA A 96 -5.34 -1.62 -23.66
CA ALA A 96 -5.31 -0.16 -23.67
C ALA A 96 -4.34 0.35 -22.60
N ILE A 97 -3.48 1.27 -22.97
CA ILE A 97 -2.49 1.89 -22.10
C ILE A 97 -2.85 3.37 -21.95
N SER A 98 -2.96 3.85 -20.72
CA SER A 98 -3.14 5.28 -20.47
C SER A 98 -1.82 6.02 -20.68
N LEU A 99 -1.83 7.01 -21.57
CA LEU A 99 -0.73 7.94 -21.83
C LEU A 99 -0.86 9.23 -21.00
N GLY A 100 -1.80 9.26 -20.04
CA GLY A 100 -2.08 10.42 -19.20
C GLY A 100 -3.24 11.27 -19.71
N TYR A 101 -3.39 12.44 -19.13
CA TYR A 101 -4.52 13.33 -19.37
C TYR A 101 -4.07 14.57 -20.14
N GLU A 102 -4.98 15.09 -20.99
CA GLU A 102 -4.76 16.37 -21.66
C GLU A 102 -4.77 17.53 -20.64
N LYS A 103 -3.82 18.46 -20.80
CA LYS A 103 -3.70 19.66 -19.96
C LYS A 103 -4.74 20.75 -20.29
N ARG A 104 -5.89 20.40 -20.89
CA ARG A 104 -6.96 21.33 -21.28
C ARG A 104 -8.07 21.41 -20.23
N LYS A 105 -9.03 22.33 -20.39
CA LYS A 105 -10.19 22.51 -19.47
C LYS A 105 -10.98 21.22 -19.19
N ARG A 106 -11.07 20.32 -20.17
CA ARG A 106 -11.64 18.98 -19.99
C ARG A 106 -10.49 17.98 -19.79
N LYS A 107 -10.51 17.23 -18.70
CA LYS A 107 -9.52 16.17 -18.42
C LYS A 107 -9.80 14.95 -19.31
N ASN A 108 -9.57 15.06 -20.63
CA ASN A 108 -9.65 13.90 -21.50
C ASN A 108 -8.43 12.99 -21.25
N GLU A 109 -8.67 11.68 -21.27
CA GLU A 109 -7.62 10.69 -21.17
C GLU A 109 -7.14 10.28 -22.56
N ARG A 110 -5.82 10.30 -22.77
CA ARG A 110 -5.19 9.78 -23.99
C ARG A 110 -4.86 8.31 -23.77
N LEU A 111 -5.33 7.48 -24.68
CA LEU A 111 -5.10 6.03 -24.67
C LEU A 111 -4.31 5.61 -25.89
N LEU A 112 -3.39 4.68 -25.68
CA LEU A 112 -2.84 3.85 -26.74
C LEU A 112 -3.61 2.53 -26.71
N LEU A 113 -4.40 2.30 -27.74
CA LEU A 113 -5.09 1.05 -28.00
C LEU A 113 -4.14 0.16 -28.81
N SER A 114 -3.99 -1.09 -28.43
CA SER A 114 -3.12 -2.04 -29.14
C SER A 114 -3.79 -3.41 -29.23
N ALA A 115 -3.65 -4.08 -30.34
CA ALA A 115 -4.19 -5.42 -30.54
C ALA A 115 -3.31 -6.27 -31.45
N LEU A 116 -3.40 -7.59 -31.25
CA LEU A 116 -2.92 -8.60 -32.19
C LEU A 116 -4.09 -8.90 -33.13
N THR A 117 -3.97 -8.49 -34.40
CA THR A 117 -5.09 -8.42 -35.35
C THR A 117 -5.40 -9.74 -36.07
N ASN A 118 -4.54 -10.76 -35.92
CA ASN A 118 -4.76 -12.10 -36.49
C ASN A 118 -4.98 -13.15 -35.38
N PRO A 119 -6.15 -13.23 -34.77
CA PRO A 119 -6.41 -14.16 -33.67
C PRO A 119 -6.25 -15.63 -34.09
N ALA A 120 -6.50 -15.98 -35.35
CA ALA A 120 -6.37 -17.34 -35.83
C ALA A 120 -4.96 -17.94 -35.70
N HIS A 121 -3.94 -17.08 -35.72
CA HIS A 121 -2.55 -17.50 -35.50
C HIS A 121 -2.29 -17.93 -34.04
N PHE A 122 -3.01 -17.39 -33.09
CA PHE A 122 -2.84 -17.64 -31.67
C PHE A 122 -3.77 -18.72 -31.12
N GLU A 123 -4.94 -18.86 -31.72
CA GLU A 123 -6.03 -19.70 -31.22
C GLU A 123 -5.60 -21.15 -30.94
N PRO A 124 -4.85 -21.85 -31.78
CA PRO A 124 -4.43 -23.24 -31.50
C PRO A 124 -3.54 -23.32 -30.24
N TRP A 125 -2.60 -22.37 -30.07
CA TRP A 125 -1.72 -22.32 -28.92
C TRP A 125 -2.46 -21.97 -27.63
N LEU A 126 -3.40 -21.02 -27.70
CA LEU A 126 -4.22 -20.63 -26.56
C LEU A 126 -5.15 -21.75 -26.12
N LYS A 127 -5.71 -22.48 -27.07
CA LYS A 127 -6.53 -23.65 -26.80
C LYS A 127 -5.73 -24.74 -26.07
N CYS A 128 -4.50 -25.02 -26.49
CA CYS A 128 -3.61 -25.93 -25.77
C CYS A 128 -3.34 -25.50 -24.34
N LEU A 129 -3.15 -24.18 -24.11
CA LEU A 129 -2.93 -23.61 -22.76
C LEU A 129 -4.16 -23.78 -21.88
N GLU A 130 -5.36 -23.54 -22.42
CA GLU A 130 -6.63 -23.73 -21.71
C GLU A 130 -6.89 -25.21 -21.39
N GLU A 131 -6.75 -26.13 -22.38
CA GLU A 131 -6.96 -27.56 -22.18
C GLU A 131 -5.96 -28.20 -21.20
N ALA A 132 -4.81 -27.59 -21.01
CA ALA A 132 -3.80 -28.05 -20.07
C ALA A 132 -3.88 -27.38 -18.69
N ASP A 133 -4.86 -26.50 -18.44
CA ASP A 133 -4.98 -25.65 -17.23
C ASP A 133 -3.66 -24.88 -16.94
N ALA A 134 -2.99 -24.40 -17.99
CA ALA A 134 -1.69 -23.79 -17.89
C ALA A 134 -1.80 -22.33 -17.41
N ALA A 135 -1.09 -21.98 -16.35
CA ALA A 135 -1.15 -20.65 -15.73
C ALA A 135 -0.44 -19.58 -16.61
N LEU A 136 -1.15 -19.06 -17.63
CA LEU A 136 -0.68 -18.00 -18.51
C LEU A 136 -0.75 -16.63 -17.82
N ALA A 137 0.40 -16.08 -17.46
CA ALA A 137 0.48 -14.76 -16.81
C ALA A 137 0.19 -13.59 -17.75
N GLY A 138 0.44 -13.76 -19.06
CA GLY A 138 0.12 -12.76 -20.07
C GLY A 138 0.82 -12.99 -21.40
N ILE A 139 0.34 -12.26 -22.41
CA ILE A 139 0.87 -12.22 -23.77
C ILE A 139 1.45 -10.82 -24.00
N TYR A 140 2.66 -10.75 -24.56
CA TYR A 140 3.41 -9.52 -24.74
C TYR A 140 4.02 -9.52 -26.13
N THR A 141 4.24 -8.32 -26.70
CA THR A 141 4.94 -8.18 -27.98
C THR A 141 6.37 -7.68 -27.80
N VAL A 142 7.23 -7.97 -28.77
CA VAL A 142 8.60 -7.45 -28.80
C VAL A 142 8.59 -5.91 -28.81
N ALA A 143 7.70 -5.31 -29.59
CA ALA A 143 7.55 -3.85 -29.67
C ALA A 143 7.21 -3.23 -28.30
N GLN A 144 6.30 -3.86 -27.54
CA GLN A 144 5.92 -3.40 -26.19
C GLN A 144 7.10 -3.41 -25.21
N LEU A 145 8.05 -4.31 -25.39
CA LEU A 145 9.24 -4.41 -24.54
C LEU A 145 10.34 -3.43 -24.96
N GLY A 146 10.27 -2.84 -26.16
CA GLY A 146 11.29 -1.95 -26.70
C GLY A 146 11.61 -0.76 -25.81
N GLY A 147 10.59 -0.07 -25.31
CA GLY A 147 10.79 1.05 -24.38
C GLY A 147 11.41 0.63 -23.04
N ASN A 148 11.05 -0.55 -22.54
CA ASN A 148 11.67 -1.11 -21.34
C ASN A 148 13.15 -1.45 -21.57
N LEU A 149 13.48 -1.97 -22.73
CA LEU A 149 14.85 -2.25 -23.14
C LEU A 149 15.68 -0.97 -23.12
N LEU A 150 15.25 0.06 -23.85
CA LEU A 150 15.97 1.33 -23.94
C LEU A 150 16.17 1.97 -22.57
N ARG A 151 15.12 2.03 -21.76
CA ARG A 151 15.19 2.59 -20.39
C ARG A 151 16.21 1.86 -19.51
N LYS A 152 16.24 0.53 -19.55
CA LYS A 152 17.20 -0.26 -18.78
C LYS A 152 18.65 -0.13 -19.28
N LEU A 153 18.82 0.20 -20.53
CA LEU A 153 20.12 0.53 -21.12
C LEU A 153 20.55 1.99 -20.90
N GLY A 154 19.73 2.76 -20.15
CA GLY A 154 20.01 4.18 -19.89
C GLY A 154 19.77 5.08 -21.10
N LYS A 155 18.97 4.62 -22.08
CA LYS A 155 18.56 5.38 -23.26
C LYS A 155 17.16 5.93 -23.02
N SER A 156 17.05 7.22 -22.78
CA SER A 156 15.78 7.89 -22.54
C SER A 156 15.61 9.01 -23.54
N ALA A 157 14.79 8.76 -24.55
CA ALA A 157 14.36 9.77 -25.49
C ALA A 157 12.83 9.81 -25.50
N PRO A 158 12.19 11.00 -25.57
CA PRO A 158 10.73 11.09 -25.62
C PRO A 158 10.15 10.44 -26.89
N ARG A 159 10.93 10.46 -27.98
CA ARG A 159 10.61 9.79 -29.23
C ARG A 159 11.85 9.09 -29.74
N ALA A 160 11.71 7.87 -30.25
CA ALA A 160 12.83 7.10 -30.76
C ALA A 160 12.36 6.06 -31.77
N LEU A 161 13.24 5.68 -32.67
CA LEU A 161 13.13 4.45 -33.46
C LEU A 161 13.96 3.37 -32.77
N LEU A 162 13.42 2.17 -32.69
CA LEU A 162 14.15 0.98 -32.27
C LEU A 162 14.06 -0.07 -33.39
N LEU A 163 15.20 -0.47 -33.89
CA LEU A 163 15.33 -1.52 -34.89
C LEU A 163 16.06 -2.72 -34.28
N THR A 164 15.44 -3.87 -34.41
CA THR A 164 15.96 -5.13 -33.86
C THR A 164 15.82 -6.24 -34.90
N PHE A 165 16.69 -7.23 -34.86
CA PHE A 165 16.67 -8.37 -35.75
C PHE A 165 16.27 -9.64 -35.03
N GLN A 166 15.17 -10.25 -35.47
CA GLN A 166 14.66 -11.55 -35.02
C GLN A 166 14.00 -12.30 -36.19
N ASP A 167 14.06 -13.62 -36.16
CA ASP A 167 13.29 -14.51 -37.06
C ASP A 167 13.41 -14.10 -38.54
N HIS A 168 14.63 -13.85 -39.01
CA HIS A 168 14.91 -13.39 -40.38
C HIS A 168 14.18 -12.10 -40.80
N SER A 169 13.79 -11.28 -39.82
CA SER A 169 13.10 -10.01 -40.07
C SER A 169 13.67 -8.90 -39.21
N ILE A 170 13.62 -7.69 -39.70
CA ILE A 170 13.87 -6.49 -38.92
C ILE A 170 12.53 -6.02 -38.35
N ARG A 171 12.47 -5.96 -37.02
CA ARG A 171 11.36 -5.26 -36.34
C ARG A 171 11.72 -3.81 -36.18
N GLU A 172 10.81 -2.98 -36.61
CA GLU A 172 10.89 -1.54 -36.53
C GLU A 172 9.81 -1.06 -35.57
N SER A 173 10.20 -0.31 -34.57
CA SER A 173 9.26 0.23 -33.58
C SER A 173 9.48 1.71 -33.40
N TYR A 174 8.44 2.52 -33.58
CA TYR A 174 8.43 3.92 -33.22
C TYR A 174 7.87 4.05 -31.80
N LEU A 175 8.70 4.53 -30.92
CA LEU A 175 8.42 4.65 -29.49
C LEU A 175 8.19 6.11 -29.12
N VAL A 176 7.12 6.37 -28.38
CA VAL A 176 6.83 7.67 -27.74
C VAL A 176 6.67 7.45 -26.24
N ASP A 177 7.48 8.12 -25.45
CA ASP A 177 7.55 7.92 -23.99
C ASP A 177 7.70 6.44 -23.59
N GLY A 178 8.43 5.69 -24.42
CA GLY A 178 8.67 4.26 -24.24
C GLY A 178 7.49 3.34 -24.58
N GLN A 179 6.42 3.85 -25.21
CA GLN A 179 5.30 3.06 -25.69
C GLN A 179 5.34 2.95 -27.23
N PRO A 180 5.09 1.76 -27.82
CA PRO A 180 5.09 1.58 -29.26
C PRO A 180 3.83 2.21 -29.88
N LEU A 181 3.99 3.32 -30.59
CA LEU A 181 2.92 3.93 -31.36
C LEU A 181 2.76 3.28 -32.73
N PHE A 182 3.83 2.75 -33.24
CA PHE A 182 3.86 2.06 -34.52
C PHE A 182 4.91 0.95 -34.47
N SER A 183 4.58 -0.21 -35.02
CA SER A 183 5.50 -1.33 -35.17
C SER A 183 5.23 -2.06 -36.49
N ARG A 184 6.27 -2.46 -37.16
CA ARG A 184 6.17 -3.33 -38.34
C ARG A 184 7.34 -4.29 -38.40
N MET A 185 7.19 -5.35 -39.21
CA MET A 185 8.25 -6.29 -39.55
C MET A 185 8.61 -6.15 -41.03
N ALA A 186 9.89 -6.05 -41.29
CA ALA A 186 10.44 -6.07 -42.63
C ALA A 186 11.26 -7.36 -42.84
N PRO A 187 10.82 -8.28 -43.72
CA PRO A 187 11.55 -9.53 -43.94
C PRO A 187 12.92 -9.25 -44.56
N LEU A 188 13.92 -10.02 -44.13
CA LEU A 188 15.28 -9.94 -44.65
C LEU A 188 15.42 -10.93 -45.81
N VAL A 189 15.67 -10.42 -46.97
CA VAL A 189 15.89 -11.22 -48.20
C VAL A 189 17.32 -11.73 -48.27
N ASP A 190 18.26 -10.84 -47.94
CA ASP A 190 19.69 -11.14 -47.89
C ASP A 190 20.14 -11.27 -46.43
N SER A 191 20.41 -12.48 -45.99
CA SER A 191 20.83 -12.82 -44.64
C SER A 191 22.31 -12.58 -44.37
N SER A 192 23.08 -12.03 -45.35
CA SER A 192 24.45 -11.66 -45.11
C SER A 192 24.55 -10.48 -44.13
N ILE A 193 25.69 -10.35 -43.46
CA ILE A 193 25.95 -9.23 -42.53
C ILE A 193 25.83 -7.89 -43.26
N GLY A 194 26.32 -7.80 -44.52
CA GLY A 194 26.20 -6.60 -45.35
C GLY A 194 24.76 -6.30 -45.75
N GLY A 195 23.99 -7.34 -46.11
CA GLY A 195 22.56 -7.22 -46.43
C GLY A 195 21.76 -6.75 -45.21
N LEU A 196 21.99 -7.32 -44.02
CA LEU A 196 21.38 -6.89 -42.78
C LEU A 196 21.71 -5.42 -42.46
N ALA A 197 22.99 -5.03 -42.58
CA ALA A 197 23.43 -3.67 -42.25
C ALA A 197 22.80 -2.61 -43.18
N SER A 198 22.78 -2.86 -44.48
CA SER A 198 22.14 -1.98 -45.44
C SER A 198 20.62 -1.91 -45.26
N ARG A 199 20.02 -3.04 -44.86
CA ARG A 199 18.59 -3.10 -44.61
C ARG A 199 18.19 -2.26 -43.38
N PHE A 200 18.97 -2.29 -42.29
CA PHE A 200 18.73 -1.42 -41.13
C PHE A 200 18.68 0.06 -41.53
N ALA A 201 19.65 0.52 -42.28
CA ALA A 201 19.70 1.92 -42.72
C ALA A 201 18.52 2.28 -43.65
N SER A 202 18.18 1.39 -44.60
CA SER A 202 17.08 1.64 -45.54
C SER A 202 15.71 1.62 -44.83
N GLU A 203 15.49 0.69 -43.93
CA GLU A 203 14.21 0.60 -43.22
C GLU A 203 14.04 1.74 -42.22
N ALA A 204 15.08 2.17 -41.51
CA ALA A 204 15.03 3.36 -40.69
C ALA A 204 14.58 4.60 -41.48
N ASN A 205 15.16 4.79 -42.68
CA ASN A 205 14.78 5.92 -43.55
C ASN A 205 13.32 5.78 -44.04
N LYS A 206 12.91 4.61 -44.51
CA LYS A 206 11.52 4.37 -44.95
C LYS A 206 10.52 4.62 -43.83
N LEU A 207 10.80 4.13 -42.63
CA LEU A 207 9.94 4.38 -41.48
C LEU A 207 9.90 5.88 -41.15
N HIS A 208 11.02 6.56 -41.15
CA HIS A 208 11.05 8.01 -40.92
C HIS A 208 10.20 8.77 -41.96
N GLN A 209 10.33 8.46 -43.26
CA GLN A 209 9.50 9.07 -44.30
C GLN A 209 8.01 8.79 -44.09
N TYR A 210 7.65 7.56 -43.67
CA TYR A 210 6.29 7.22 -43.33
C TYR A 210 5.76 8.04 -42.14
N LEU A 211 6.54 8.18 -41.06
CA LEU A 211 6.18 8.96 -39.89
C LEU A 211 6.03 10.46 -40.19
N LEU A 212 6.87 10.99 -41.09
CA LEU A 212 6.73 12.36 -41.60
C LEU A 212 5.42 12.54 -42.38
N ALA A 213 5.11 11.59 -43.27
CA ALA A 213 3.88 11.61 -44.08
C ALA A 213 2.62 11.54 -43.19
N GLN A 214 2.66 10.75 -42.13
CA GLN A 214 1.60 10.63 -41.14
C GLN A 214 1.59 11.76 -40.08
N ARG A 215 2.53 12.69 -40.16
CA ARG A 215 2.68 13.81 -39.20
C ARG A 215 2.93 13.37 -37.74
N HIS A 216 3.46 12.18 -37.54
CA HIS A 216 3.88 11.72 -36.22
C HIS A 216 5.16 12.37 -35.75
N VAL A 217 6.00 12.81 -36.67
CA VAL A 217 7.29 13.50 -36.47
C VAL A 217 7.32 14.79 -37.27
N GLY A 218 7.91 15.83 -36.72
CA GLY A 218 8.10 17.11 -37.37
C GLY A 218 9.22 17.06 -38.41
N ARG A 219 9.16 17.91 -39.47
CA ARG A 219 10.19 17.93 -40.54
C ARG A 219 11.61 18.24 -40.07
N ASN A 220 11.73 19.03 -39.01
CA ASN A 220 13.01 19.46 -38.45
C ASN A 220 13.25 18.85 -37.04
N GLU A 221 12.60 17.75 -36.74
CA GLU A 221 12.73 17.06 -35.45
C GLU A 221 13.78 15.97 -35.58
N ASP A 222 14.82 16.04 -34.73
CA ASP A 222 15.82 14.99 -34.62
C ASP A 222 15.24 13.76 -33.96
N LEU A 223 15.33 12.62 -34.63
CA LEU A 223 14.81 11.36 -34.17
C LEU A 223 15.96 10.37 -33.91
N PRO A 224 16.27 10.01 -32.68
CA PRO A 224 17.29 9.01 -32.39
C PRO A 224 16.82 7.62 -32.87
N VAL A 225 17.72 6.92 -33.53
CA VAL A 225 17.52 5.57 -34.06
C VAL A 225 18.45 4.61 -33.34
N TYR A 226 17.87 3.77 -32.49
CA TYR A 226 18.60 2.73 -31.79
C TYR A 226 18.57 1.44 -32.60
N VAL A 227 19.73 0.93 -32.96
CA VAL A 227 19.87 -0.32 -33.70
C VAL A 227 20.52 -1.36 -32.79
N LEU A 228 19.80 -2.42 -32.46
CA LEU A 228 20.35 -3.54 -31.72
C LEU A 228 20.99 -4.54 -32.67
N ALA A 229 22.31 -4.63 -32.65
CA ALA A 229 23.08 -5.45 -33.58
C ALA A 229 23.94 -6.49 -32.84
N HIS A 230 24.10 -7.63 -33.46
CA HIS A 230 25.03 -8.66 -32.99
C HIS A 230 26.49 -8.18 -33.13
N PRO A 231 27.41 -8.56 -32.21
CA PRO A 231 28.82 -8.13 -32.25
C PRO A 231 29.50 -8.30 -33.62
N GLN A 232 29.25 -9.40 -34.32
CA GLN A 232 29.80 -9.69 -35.64
C GLN A 232 29.31 -8.71 -36.71
N ALA A 233 28.11 -8.18 -36.58
CA ALA A 233 27.50 -7.25 -37.51
C ALA A 233 27.85 -5.78 -37.21
N LEU A 234 28.38 -5.46 -36.02
CA LEU A 234 28.63 -4.09 -35.57
C LEU A 234 29.46 -3.26 -36.57
N PRO A 235 30.59 -3.76 -37.16
CA PRO A 235 31.38 -2.96 -38.10
C PRO A 235 30.58 -2.56 -39.35
N ALA A 236 29.86 -3.53 -39.93
CA ALA A 236 29.03 -3.30 -41.12
C ALA A 236 27.85 -2.39 -40.84
N VAL A 237 27.18 -2.58 -39.69
CA VAL A 237 26.04 -1.74 -39.27
C VAL A 237 26.49 -0.29 -39.01
N ARG A 238 27.63 -0.07 -38.36
CA ARG A 238 28.20 1.28 -38.17
C ARG A 238 28.61 1.95 -39.50
N GLN A 239 29.04 1.17 -40.48
CA GLN A 239 29.38 1.70 -41.80
C GLN A 239 28.13 2.11 -42.58
N SER A 240 27.04 1.33 -42.49
CA SER A 240 25.79 1.55 -43.23
C SER A 240 24.84 2.53 -42.53
N CYS A 241 24.75 2.48 -41.22
CA CYS A 241 23.88 3.34 -40.39
C CYS A 241 24.66 4.58 -39.94
N ARG A 242 24.82 5.54 -40.87
CA ARG A 242 25.43 6.84 -40.59
C ARG A 242 24.33 7.85 -40.31
N ASP A 243 24.62 8.85 -39.47
CA ASP A 243 23.71 9.94 -39.22
C ASP A 243 23.29 10.60 -40.55
N MET A 244 22.01 10.80 -40.68
CA MET A 244 21.36 11.47 -41.81
C MET A 244 20.62 12.70 -41.26
N ALA A 245 20.16 13.57 -42.16
CA ALA A 245 19.35 14.71 -41.75
C ALA A 245 18.17 14.22 -40.91
N ASN A 246 18.13 14.66 -39.64
CA ASN A 246 17.11 14.34 -38.62
C ASN A 246 17.06 12.88 -38.14
N LEU A 247 18.02 12.01 -38.50
CA LEU A 247 18.16 10.66 -37.95
C LEU A 247 19.54 10.48 -37.34
N GLY A 248 19.61 10.40 -36.04
CA GLY A 248 20.83 10.10 -35.26
C GLY A 248 20.91 8.61 -34.92
N PHE A 249 21.88 7.89 -35.51
CA PHE A 249 22.01 6.45 -35.28
C PHE A 249 22.90 6.14 -34.08
N GLU A 250 22.35 5.37 -33.16
CA GLU A 250 23.10 4.79 -32.06
C GLU A 250 23.04 3.26 -32.11
N ILE A 251 24.20 2.63 -32.31
CA ILE A 251 24.31 1.19 -32.47
C ILE A 251 24.57 0.54 -31.09
N ILE A 252 23.70 -0.35 -30.69
CA ILE A 252 23.75 -1.06 -29.43
C ILE A 252 24.23 -2.48 -29.69
N ASP A 253 25.31 -2.86 -29.05
CA ASP A 253 25.81 -4.24 -29.02
C ASP A 253 24.86 -5.13 -28.19
N SER A 254 24.29 -6.18 -28.80
CA SER A 254 23.35 -7.10 -28.17
C SER A 254 23.97 -7.88 -27.00
N HIS A 255 25.25 -8.26 -27.10
CA HIS A 255 25.95 -8.97 -26.02
C HIS A 255 26.26 -8.03 -24.84
N GLN A 256 26.63 -6.78 -25.13
CA GLN A 256 26.83 -5.78 -24.09
C GLN A 256 25.50 -5.43 -23.41
N ALA A 257 24.42 -5.33 -24.18
CA ALA A 257 23.06 -5.12 -23.65
C ALA A 257 22.63 -6.28 -22.77
N ALA A 258 22.87 -7.53 -23.20
CA ALA A 258 22.57 -8.73 -22.42
C ALA A 258 23.27 -8.73 -21.05
N ARG A 259 24.56 -8.41 -21.04
CA ARG A 259 25.35 -8.31 -19.79
C ARG A 259 24.82 -7.21 -18.87
N ARG A 260 24.48 -6.03 -19.41
CA ARG A 260 23.88 -4.93 -18.62
C ARG A 260 22.54 -5.28 -18.02
N LEU A 261 21.74 -6.10 -18.71
CA LEU A 261 20.46 -6.58 -18.23
C LEU A 261 20.57 -7.76 -17.27
N GLY A 262 21.76 -8.35 -17.09
CA GLY A 262 21.99 -9.48 -16.21
C GLY A 262 21.71 -10.85 -16.84
N LEU A 263 21.63 -10.94 -18.18
CA LEU A 263 21.59 -12.20 -18.90
C LEU A 263 23.02 -12.78 -18.95
N LYS A 264 23.20 -13.95 -18.35
CA LYS A 264 24.53 -14.53 -18.14
C LYS A 264 25.15 -15.17 -19.37
N SER A 265 24.32 -15.68 -20.26
CA SER A 265 24.75 -16.33 -21.50
C SER A 265 23.81 -15.97 -22.62
N LEU A 266 24.39 -15.48 -23.72
CA LEU A 266 23.73 -15.27 -24.99
C LEU A 266 24.52 -16.08 -26.01
N PRO A 267 23.92 -17.07 -26.69
CA PRO A 267 24.57 -17.80 -27.76
C PRO A 267 25.00 -16.89 -28.92
N ASP A 268 26.12 -17.21 -29.55
CA ASP A 268 26.67 -16.39 -30.64
C ASP A 268 25.83 -16.44 -31.94
N ASP A 269 24.93 -17.38 -32.07
CA ASP A 269 24.01 -17.57 -33.20
C ASP A 269 22.61 -17.01 -32.92
N SER A 270 22.38 -16.46 -31.71
CA SER A 270 21.06 -15.93 -31.34
C SER A 270 20.83 -14.52 -31.86
N GLY A 271 19.62 -14.28 -32.31
CA GLY A 271 19.12 -12.94 -32.54
C GLY A 271 18.86 -12.18 -31.24
N SER A 272 18.02 -11.17 -31.28
CA SER A 272 17.67 -10.41 -30.08
C SER A 272 16.53 -11.02 -29.25
N GLU A 273 15.93 -12.14 -29.67
CA GLU A 273 14.78 -12.80 -29.01
C GLU A 273 15.06 -13.20 -27.57
N LEU A 274 16.26 -13.76 -27.30
CA LEU A 274 16.63 -14.16 -25.92
C LEU A 274 16.77 -12.95 -24.98
N LEU A 275 17.21 -11.82 -25.51
CA LEU A 275 17.29 -10.58 -24.76
C LEU A 275 15.90 -10.10 -24.33
N PHE A 276 14.94 -10.13 -25.24
CA PHE A 276 13.55 -9.76 -24.95
C PHE A 276 12.86 -10.78 -24.02
N LEU A 277 13.14 -12.07 -24.18
CA LEU A 277 12.68 -13.10 -23.26
C LEU A 277 13.22 -12.88 -21.84
N HIS A 278 14.51 -12.57 -21.72
CA HIS A 278 15.10 -12.24 -20.41
C HIS A 278 14.46 -10.98 -19.80
N LEU A 279 14.23 -9.96 -20.63
CA LEU A 279 13.56 -8.74 -20.20
C LEU A 279 12.12 -9.03 -19.73
N LEU A 280 11.38 -9.88 -20.47
CA LEU A 280 10.05 -10.33 -20.07
C LEU A 280 10.06 -11.12 -18.76
N ALA A 281 11.07 -11.95 -18.53
CA ALA A 281 11.20 -12.69 -17.27
C ALA A 281 11.42 -11.77 -16.07
N THR A 282 12.21 -10.70 -16.25
CA THR A 282 12.67 -9.84 -15.14
C THR A 282 11.83 -8.58 -14.95
N ALA A 283 11.27 -8.03 -16.01
CA ALA A 283 10.58 -6.73 -16.02
C ALA A 283 9.41 -6.71 -17.02
N ALA A 284 8.47 -7.66 -16.87
CA ALA A 284 7.27 -7.68 -17.69
C ALA A 284 6.44 -6.38 -17.48
N PRO A 285 5.92 -5.78 -18.55
CA PRO A 285 4.97 -4.68 -18.45
C PRO A 285 3.71 -5.08 -17.67
N ARG A 286 3.04 -4.10 -17.08
CA ARG A 286 1.76 -4.35 -16.38
C ARG A 286 0.64 -4.69 -17.36
N GLN A 287 0.60 -3.97 -18.48
CA GLN A 287 -0.36 -4.19 -19.56
C GLN A 287 0.10 -5.37 -20.41
N GLN A 288 -0.82 -6.17 -20.86
CA GLN A 288 -0.60 -7.37 -21.64
C GLN A 288 -1.85 -7.65 -22.49
N PHE A 289 -1.74 -8.51 -23.51
CA PHE A 289 -2.77 -8.72 -24.52
C PHE A 289 -3.75 -9.86 -24.22
N ALA A 290 -3.42 -10.80 -23.33
CA ALA A 290 -4.31 -11.91 -23.00
C ALA A 290 -5.60 -11.44 -22.34
N GLY A 291 -6.74 -11.93 -22.78
CA GLY A 291 -8.01 -11.70 -22.15
C GLY A 291 -8.11 -12.30 -20.74
N GLU A 292 -9.11 -11.90 -19.99
CA GLU A 292 -9.35 -12.43 -18.63
C GLU A 292 -9.55 -13.95 -18.63
N ASN A 293 -10.20 -14.50 -19.66
CA ASN A 293 -10.44 -15.93 -19.81
C ASN A 293 -9.14 -16.74 -19.91
N HIS A 294 -8.19 -16.28 -20.75
CA HIS A 294 -6.90 -16.96 -20.92
C HIS A 294 -5.99 -16.87 -19.69
N ARG A 295 -6.29 -15.96 -18.75
CA ARG A 295 -5.54 -15.77 -17.51
C ARG A 295 -6.20 -16.37 -16.27
N HIS A 296 -7.33 -17.02 -16.46
CA HIS A 296 -8.11 -17.60 -15.37
C HIS A 296 -7.26 -18.49 -14.45
N ASP A 297 -6.55 -19.46 -15.01
CA ASP A 297 -5.72 -20.41 -14.26
C ASP A 297 -4.53 -19.73 -13.58
N TYR A 298 -3.99 -18.68 -14.19
CA TYR A 298 -2.97 -17.86 -13.54
C TYR A 298 -3.52 -17.15 -12.31
N HIS A 299 -4.71 -16.56 -12.38
CA HIS A 299 -5.33 -15.91 -11.22
C HIS A 299 -5.66 -16.91 -10.12
N ILE A 300 -6.19 -18.07 -10.47
CA ILE A 300 -6.42 -19.17 -9.51
C ILE A 300 -5.11 -19.58 -8.85
N SER A 301 -4.05 -19.77 -9.63
CA SER A 301 -2.74 -20.11 -9.08
C SER A 301 -2.21 -19.06 -8.12
N GLN A 302 -2.36 -17.76 -8.44
CA GLN A 302 -1.98 -16.68 -7.55
C GLN A 302 -2.75 -16.70 -6.23
N ILE A 303 -4.07 -16.90 -6.29
CA ILE A 303 -4.92 -17.01 -5.08
C ILE A 303 -4.48 -18.21 -4.25
N ARG A 304 -4.26 -19.37 -4.87
CA ARG A 304 -3.79 -20.59 -4.19
C ARG A 304 -2.46 -20.35 -3.47
N TYR A 305 -1.48 -19.75 -4.14
CA TYR A 305 -0.18 -19.44 -3.52
C TYR A 305 -0.30 -18.35 -2.45
N GLY A 306 -1.17 -17.39 -2.64
CA GLY A 306 -1.48 -16.38 -1.62
C GLY A 306 -2.06 -17.01 -0.35
N LEU A 307 -3.02 -17.91 -0.50
CA LEU A 307 -3.62 -18.65 0.63
C LEU A 307 -2.59 -19.55 1.33
N LEU A 308 -1.75 -20.25 0.56
CA LEU A 308 -0.68 -21.08 1.13
C LEU A 308 0.34 -20.24 1.90
N ALA A 309 0.73 -19.07 1.38
CA ALA A 309 1.63 -18.15 2.05
C ALA A 309 1.01 -17.63 3.36
N LEU A 310 -0.27 -17.25 3.32
CA LEU A 310 -1.00 -16.77 4.49
C LEU A 310 -1.14 -17.88 5.55
N GLY A 311 -1.43 -19.11 5.12
CA GLY A 311 -1.44 -20.29 6.00
C GLY A 311 -0.08 -20.56 6.64
N ALA A 312 1.00 -20.47 5.86
CA ALA A 312 2.36 -20.62 6.38
C ALA A 312 2.72 -19.54 7.42
N ILE A 313 2.33 -18.28 7.17
CA ILE A 313 2.53 -17.18 8.11
C ILE A 313 1.72 -17.42 9.40
N ALA A 314 0.47 -17.88 9.29
CA ALA A 314 -0.36 -18.19 10.44
C ALA A 314 0.23 -19.34 11.29
N VAL A 315 0.73 -20.42 10.65
CA VAL A 315 1.41 -21.52 11.34
C VAL A 315 2.69 -21.05 12.02
N LEU A 316 3.51 -20.25 11.34
CA LEU A 316 4.74 -19.66 11.92
C LEU A 316 4.41 -18.76 13.12
N GLY A 317 3.41 -17.89 12.97
CA GLY A 317 2.93 -17.02 14.05
C GLY A 317 2.42 -17.82 15.25
N GLY A 318 1.64 -18.87 15.00
CA GLY A 318 1.17 -19.80 16.03
C GLY A 318 2.33 -20.53 16.73
N ALA A 319 3.30 -21.01 15.96
CA ALA A 319 4.48 -21.67 16.51
C ALA A 319 5.32 -20.74 17.42
N LEU A 320 5.52 -19.49 16.97
CA LEU A 320 6.22 -18.47 17.77
C LEU A 320 5.44 -18.11 19.04
N PHE A 321 4.11 -18.01 18.92
CA PHE A 321 3.27 -17.77 20.08
C PHE A 321 3.36 -18.91 21.10
N VAL A 322 3.25 -20.16 20.64
CA VAL A 322 3.41 -21.34 21.51
C VAL A 322 4.81 -21.40 22.14
N ALA A 323 5.85 -21.12 21.33
CA ALA A 323 7.23 -21.07 21.85
C ALA A 323 7.40 -20.01 22.95
N LYS A 324 6.80 -18.83 22.75
CA LYS A 324 6.76 -17.78 23.77
C LYS A 324 6.04 -18.24 25.03
N GLN A 325 4.84 -18.83 24.88
CA GLN A 325 4.05 -19.34 26.03
C GLN A 325 4.82 -20.42 26.83
N LEU A 326 5.53 -21.30 26.12
CA LEU A 326 6.38 -22.31 26.75
C LEU A 326 7.56 -21.69 27.50
N TYR A 327 8.17 -20.66 26.92
CA TYR A 327 9.25 -19.92 27.56
C TYR A 327 8.75 -19.21 28.83
N ASP A 328 7.63 -18.48 28.74
CA ASP A 328 7.01 -17.78 29.86
C ASP A 328 6.59 -18.77 30.96
N ALA A 329 6.03 -19.93 30.58
CA ALA A 329 5.66 -20.98 31.51
C ALA A 329 6.86 -21.59 32.26
N ARG A 330 8.01 -21.70 31.59
CA ARG A 330 9.26 -22.14 32.24
C ARG A 330 9.77 -21.10 33.23
N ALA A 331 9.80 -19.83 32.82
CA ALA A 331 10.20 -18.73 33.70
C ALA A 331 9.31 -18.64 34.96
N MET A 332 7.98 -18.75 34.77
CA MET A 332 7.04 -18.79 35.90
C MET A 332 7.25 -20.00 36.82
N ARG A 333 7.59 -21.16 36.28
CA ARG A 333 7.90 -22.34 37.10
C ARG A 333 9.16 -22.14 37.94
N GLU A 334 10.21 -21.55 37.37
CA GLU A 334 11.45 -21.24 38.10
C GLU A 334 11.17 -20.21 39.21
N GLU A 335 10.39 -19.17 38.92
CA GLU A 335 9.98 -18.18 39.90
C GLU A 335 9.12 -18.77 41.02
N THR A 336 8.14 -19.64 40.67
CA THR A 336 7.32 -20.34 41.65
C THR A 336 8.15 -21.25 42.55
N GLN A 337 9.17 -21.95 41.99
CA GLN A 337 10.09 -22.77 42.78
C GLN A 337 10.99 -21.93 43.70
N ALA A 338 11.42 -20.75 43.21
CA ALA A 338 12.19 -19.83 44.04
C ALA A 338 11.36 -19.27 45.21
N LEU A 339 10.12 -18.89 44.92
CA LEU A 339 9.18 -18.45 45.95
C LEU A 339 8.85 -19.54 46.98
N ALA A 340 8.64 -20.80 46.52
CA ALA A 340 8.38 -21.92 47.42
C ALA A 340 9.57 -22.21 48.34
N ARG A 341 10.82 -22.06 47.80
CA ARG A 341 12.04 -22.21 48.66
C ARG A 341 12.15 -21.09 49.67
N SER A 342 11.85 -19.83 49.27
CA SER A 342 11.86 -18.69 50.18
C SER A 342 10.77 -18.78 51.24
N GLU A 343 9.60 -19.30 50.88
CA GLU A 343 8.52 -19.58 51.83
C GLU A 343 8.93 -20.65 52.87
N ALA A 344 9.54 -21.70 52.40
CA ALA A 344 10.02 -22.74 53.31
C ALA A 344 11.12 -22.23 54.30
N ASP A 345 12.04 -21.37 53.83
CA ASP A 345 13.06 -20.74 54.67
C ASP A 345 12.44 -19.75 55.69
N LEU A 346 11.48 -18.93 55.22
CA LEU A 346 10.74 -18.03 56.11
C LEU A 346 9.91 -18.75 57.15
N ASN A 347 9.25 -19.86 56.77
CA ASN A 347 8.50 -20.69 57.69
C ASN A 347 9.40 -21.36 58.72
N TRP A 348 10.61 -21.79 58.31
CA TRP A 348 11.60 -22.34 59.23
C TRP A 348 12.06 -21.28 60.23
N ARG A 349 12.45 -20.09 59.79
CA ARG A 349 12.82 -18.95 60.63
C ARG A 349 11.68 -18.49 61.54
N TYR A 350 10.45 -18.49 61.04
CA TYR A 350 9.26 -18.14 61.83
C TYR A 350 9.05 -19.14 62.99
N ARG A 351 9.24 -20.45 62.71
CA ARG A 351 9.14 -21.47 63.75
C ARG A 351 10.26 -21.35 64.78
N GLU A 352 11.46 -21.05 64.36
CA GLU A 352 12.64 -20.83 65.22
C GLU A 352 12.41 -19.60 66.12
N ILE A 353 11.98 -18.49 65.56
CA ILE A 353 11.68 -17.27 66.30
C ILE A 353 10.47 -17.48 67.22
N SER A 354 9.40 -18.12 66.75
CA SER A 354 8.21 -18.34 67.57
C SER A 354 8.45 -19.28 68.76
N ALA A 355 9.43 -20.20 68.66
CA ALA A 355 9.86 -21.03 69.77
C ALA A 355 10.62 -20.26 70.85
N THR A 356 11.16 -19.07 70.51
CA THR A 356 11.87 -18.20 71.47
C THR A 356 10.95 -17.23 72.22
N PHE A 357 9.66 -17.10 71.78
CA PHE A 357 8.73 -16.23 72.46
C PHE A 357 8.19 -16.83 73.76
N PRO A 358 8.15 -16.07 74.87
CA PRO A 358 7.49 -16.51 76.09
C PRO A 358 6.00 -16.64 75.83
N GLN A 359 5.35 -17.70 76.33
CA GLN A 359 3.94 -17.91 76.22
C GLN A 359 3.21 -16.83 77.04
N LEU A 360 2.76 -15.79 76.37
CA LEU A 360 1.88 -14.77 76.93
C LEU A 360 0.44 -15.32 76.97
N GLY A 361 -0.24 -15.21 78.06
CA GLY A 361 -1.61 -15.74 78.28
C GLY A 361 -2.72 -15.06 77.43
N ILE A 362 -2.34 -14.43 76.30
CA ILE A 362 -3.25 -13.81 75.33
C ILE A 362 -2.94 -14.44 73.96
N ASP A 363 -4.00 -14.98 73.34
CA ASP A 363 -3.92 -15.63 72.05
C ASP A 363 -3.37 -14.68 70.95
N ASN A 364 -2.37 -15.14 70.24
CA ASN A 364 -1.74 -14.40 69.15
C ASN A 364 -2.71 -14.01 68.02
N GLU A 365 -3.81 -14.75 67.88
CA GLU A 365 -4.86 -14.47 66.91
C GLU A 365 -5.67 -13.24 67.30
N THR A 366 -5.94 -13.06 68.59
CA THR A 366 -6.61 -11.88 69.12
C THR A 366 -5.77 -10.60 68.98
N LEU A 367 -4.44 -10.69 69.24
CA LEU A 367 -3.51 -9.57 69.05
C LEU A 367 -3.39 -9.20 67.55
N ARG A 368 -3.34 -10.19 66.66
CA ARG A 368 -3.33 -10.00 65.21
C ARG A 368 -4.65 -9.38 64.72
N GLY A 369 -5.79 -9.82 65.27
CA GLY A 369 -7.10 -9.26 64.97
C GLY A 369 -7.19 -7.77 65.31
N VAL A 370 -6.67 -7.37 66.47
CA VAL A 370 -6.65 -5.95 66.89
C VAL A 370 -5.73 -5.13 65.99
N THR A 371 -4.53 -5.64 65.70
CA THR A 371 -3.56 -4.90 64.86
C THR A 371 -4.04 -4.79 63.41
N ASN A 372 -4.65 -5.83 62.85
CA ASN A 372 -5.23 -5.80 61.51
C ASN A 372 -6.43 -4.83 61.45
N ARG A 373 -7.24 -4.80 62.48
CA ARG A 373 -8.38 -3.87 62.56
C ARG A 373 -7.94 -2.42 62.66
N GLN A 374 -6.86 -2.16 63.39
CA GLN A 374 -6.26 -0.84 63.49
C GLN A 374 -5.67 -0.40 62.11
N SER A 375 -4.92 -1.28 61.45
CA SER A 375 -4.35 -0.98 60.12
C SER A 375 -5.43 -0.78 59.06
N GLU A 376 -6.54 -1.52 59.14
CA GLU A 376 -7.71 -1.37 58.26
C GLU A 376 -8.40 -0.01 58.48
N LEU A 377 -8.56 0.41 59.74
CA LEU A 377 -9.11 1.72 60.09
C LEU A 377 -8.20 2.88 59.58
N VAL A 378 -6.89 2.77 59.75
CA VAL A 378 -5.93 3.76 59.25
C VAL A 378 -5.95 3.83 57.72
N ARG A 379 -6.08 2.67 57.01
CA ARG A 379 -6.23 2.65 55.57
C ARG A 379 -7.54 3.26 55.06
N LYS A 380 -8.60 3.12 55.82
CA LYS A 380 -9.94 3.66 55.48
C LYS A 380 -10.09 5.14 55.83
N GLN A 381 -9.15 5.70 56.61
CA GLN A 381 -9.16 7.11 56.94
C GLN A 381 -8.72 7.91 55.70
N ARG A 382 -9.63 8.63 55.12
CA ARG A 382 -9.38 9.58 54.07
C ARG A 382 -9.47 10.99 54.60
N LEU A 383 -8.53 11.82 54.21
CA LEU A 383 -8.48 13.22 54.57
C LEU A 383 -8.74 14.06 53.31
N PRO A 384 -9.39 15.20 53.40
CA PRO A 384 -9.71 16.04 52.25
C PRO A 384 -8.51 16.80 51.66
N ASP A 385 -7.29 16.45 52.06
CA ASP A 385 -6.05 17.17 51.67
C ASP A 385 -5.85 17.27 50.17
N ASP A 386 -6.15 16.22 49.42
CA ASP A 386 -6.00 16.22 47.98
C ASP A 386 -7.08 17.07 47.29
N ALA A 387 -8.27 17.14 47.86
CA ALA A 387 -9.32 18.04 47.39
C ALA A 387 -8.93 19.50 47.61
N TYR A 388 -8.39 19.82 48.77
CA TYR A 388 -7.88 21.17 49.04
C TYR A 388 -6.70 21.56 48.14
N ARG A 389 -5.79 20.63 47.84
CA ARG A 389 -4.67 20.87 46.90
C ARG A 389 -5.12 21.14 45.48
N LEU A 390 -6.11 20.35 44.99
CA LEU A 390 -6.70 20.52 43.68
C LEU A 390 -7.29 21.93 43.53
N VAL A 391 -8.18 22.29 44.47
CA VAL A 391 -8.86 23.58 44.43
C VAL A 391 -7.87 24.75 44.61
N SER A 392 -6.91 24.62 45.54
CA SER A 392 -5.89 25.64 45.74
C SER A 392 -5.02 25.88 44.51
N ARG A 393 -4.66 24.84 43.73
CA ARG A 393 -3.91 25.01 42.48
C ARG A 393 -4.73 25.77 41.44
N ALA A 394 -6.00 25.40 41.25
CA ALA A 394 -6.87 26.09 40.31
C ALA A 394 -7.11 27.57 40.70
N MET A 395 -7.23 27.87 42.00
CA MET A 395 -7.37 29.23 42.49
C MET A 395 -6.07 30.07 42.36
N ASN A 396 -4.91 29.44 42.48
CA ASN A 396 -3.64 30.13 42.29
C ASN A 396 -3.39 30.59 40.85
N GLU A 397 -3.87 29.82 39.87
CA GLU A 397 -3.80 30.17 38.45
C GLU A 397 -4.83 31.24 38.04
N VAL A 398 -5.95 31.36 38.80
CA VAL A 398 -7.03 32.29 38.51
C VAL A 398 -7.35 33.15 39.75
N PRO A 399 -6.52 34.17 40.06
CA PRO A 399 -6.60 34.92 41.32
C PRO A 399 -7.88 35.73 41.50
N ASN A 400 -8.69 35.94 40.48
CA ASN A 400 -9.96 36.66 40.54
C ASN A 400 -11.16 35.83 40.96
N VAL A 401 -10.95 34.55 41.28
CA VAL A 401 -11.96 33.64 41.80
C VAL A 401 -11.87 33.61 43.32
N HIS A 402 -12.99 33.87 43.98
CA HIS A 402 -13.09 33.81 45.44
C HIS A 402 -14.00 32.64 45.83
N LEU A 403 -13.46 31.72 46.61
CA LEU A 403 -14.19 30.58 47.11
C LEU A 403 -14.96 30.98 48.36
N GLU A 404 -16.26 30.74 48.39
CA GLU A 404 -17.12 31.05 49.53
C GLU A 404 -17.38 29.78 50.37
N ALA A 405 -17.52 28.65 49.71
CA ALA A 405 -17.70 27.37 50.41
C ALA A 405 -17.09 26.22 49.61
N LEU A 406 -16.51 25.27 50.31
CA LEU A 406 -16.07 24.01 49.80
C LEU A 406 -16.72 22.91 50.65
N GLU A 407 -17.61 22.13 50.05
CA GLU A 407 -18.20 20.98 50.67
C GLU A 407 -17.55 19.71 50.10
N TRP A 408 -17.01 18.90 50.99
CA TRP A 408 -16.37 17.64 50.64
C TRP A 408 -17.14 16.47 51.26
N SER A 409 -17.51 15.48 50.49
CA SER A 409 -18.18 14.28 50.97
C SER A 409 -17.68 13.02 50.27
N LEU A 410 -17.61 11.93 51.02
CA LEU A 410 -17.40 10.60 50.51
C LEU A 410 -18.74 9.90 50.45
N GLY A 411 -19.26 9.57 49.27
CA GLY A 411 -20.55 8.93 49.11
C GLY A 411 -20.49 7.76 48.11
N GLU A 412 -21.40 6.81 48.32
CA GLU A 412 -21.82 5.92 47.23
C GLU A 412 -22.62 6.79 46.27
N SER A 413 -22.30 6.69 44.95
CA SER A 413 -22.93 7.51 43.91
C SER A 413 -24.46 7.44 44.01
N ALA A 414 -25.05 8.46 44.65
CA ALA A 414 -26.50 8.62 44.67
C ALA A 414 -26.93 9.11 43.30
N SER A 415 -27.73 8.29 42.62
CA SER A 415 -28.46 8.66 41.41
C SER A 415 -29.27 9.94 41.70
N ALA A 416 -28.90 11.03 41.03
CA ALA A 416 -29.67 12.25 41.03
C ALA A 416 -31.02 11.99 40.36
N THR A 417 -32.08 11.84 41.16
CA THR A 417 -33.47 11.85 40.69
C THR A 417 -33.89 13.30 40.50
N GLY A 418 -34.11 13.69 39.25
CA GLY A 418 -34.87 14.90 38.99
C GLY A 418 -34.37 15.76 37.84
N ALA A 419 -35.11 15.69 36.72
CA ALA A 419 -35.20 16.60 35.57
C ALA A 419 -34.38 16.30 34.34
N ALA A 420 -35.10 15.80 33.33
CA ALA A 420 -34.95 15.93 31.88
C ALA A 420 -33.54 16.22 31.33
N ALA A 421 -32.86 15.17 30.86
CA ALA A 421 -31.67 15.31 30.06
C ALA A 421 -31.72 14.40 28.83
N THR A 422 -31.37 14.99 27.71
CA THR A 422 -31.16 14.46 26.39
C THR A 422 -30.21 13.22 26.38
N PRO A 423 -30.41 12.21 25.52
CA PRO A 423 -29.66 10.94 25.61
C PRO A 423 -28.29 11.08 24.93
N GLY A 424 -27.26 11.06 25.76
CA GLY A 424 -25.86 10.95 25.30
C GLY A 424 -25.01 10.16 26.27
N LYS A 425 -24.81 8.89 25.99
CA LYS A 425 -23.78 7.97 26.55
C LYS A 425 -23.56 8.04 28.06
N THR A 426 -24.40 7.41 28.81
CA THR A 426 -24.12 7.03 30.23
C THR A 426 -23.34 5.72 30.22
N MET A 427 -22.05 5.80 30.49
CA MET A 427 -21.25 4.61 30.81
C MET A 427 -21.47 4.30 32.30
N ALA A 428 -22.23 3.24 32.57
CA ALA A 428 -22.45 2.74 33.95
C ALA A 428 -21.10 2.38 34.57
N LEU A 429 -20.82 2.95 35.76
CA LEU A 429 -19.64 2.65 36.56
C LEU A 429 -19.89 1.46 37.46
N PRO A 430 -18.94 0.51 37.60
CA PRO A 430 -18.98 -0.49 38.63
C PRO A 430 -18.65 0.10 40.02
N ASP A 431 -19.18 -0.52 41.06
CA ASP A 431 -19.10 -0.20 42.48
C ASP A 431 -17.75 0.41 42.93
N GLY A 432 -17.74 1.71 43.17
CA GLY A 432 -16.61 2.44 43.74
C GLY A 432 -17.11 3.67 44.51
N LYS A 433 -16.56 3.89 45.69
CA LYS A 433 -16.83 5.12 46.45
C LYS A 433 -16.28 6.30 45.65
N SER A 434 -17.11 7.31 45.43
CA SER A 434 -16.74 8.56 44.79
C SER A 434 -16.59 9.67 45.80
N GLU A 435 -15.59 10.48 45.62
CA GLU A 435 -15.35 11.73 46.33
C GLU A 435 -16.11 12.83 45.60
N VAL A 436 -16.98 13.52 46.28
CA VAL A 436 -17.74 14.64 45.70
C VAL A 436 -17.31 15.92 46.38
N ILE A 437 -16.84 16.86 45.61
CA ILE A 437 -16.39 18.18 46.05
C ILE A 437 -17.32 19.21 45.39
N THR A 438 -18.04 19.96 46.17
CA THR A 438 -18.90 21.04 45.68
C THR A 438 -18.25 22.38 46.06
N LEU A 439 -17.93 23.17 45.04
CA LEU A 439 -17.33 24.47 45.16
C LEU A 439 -18.39 25.53 44.91
N ARG A 440 -18.57 26.43 45.85
CA ARG A 440 -19.35 27.66 45.65
C ARG A 440 -18.41 28.85 45.78
N GLY A 441 -18.49 29.76 44.84
CA GLY A 441 -17.63 30.92 44.83
C GLY A 441 -18.20 32.03 43.99
N SER A 442 -17.44 33.14 43.98
CA SER A 442 -17.81 34.32 43.22
C SER A 442 -16.59 34.82 42.44
N ILE A 443 -16.86 35.44 41.28
CA ILE A 443 -15.82 36.06 40.48
C ILE A 443 -15.84 37.58 40.71
N ARG A 444 -14.71 38.12 41.13
CA ARG A 444 -14.55 39.56 41.38
C ARG A 444 -13.52 40.14 40.38
N LEU A 445 -14.04 40.72 39.36
CA LEU A 445 -13.28 41.54 38.43
C LEU A 445 -13.58 43.01 38.70
N GLY A 446 -12.68 43.91 38.40
CA GLY A 446 -12.85 45.34 38.69
C GLY A 446 -14.13 45.94 38.05
N PRO A 447 -14.54 47.16 38.47
CA PRO A 447 -15.83 47.76 38.09
C PRO A 447 -16.06 47.99 36.59
N THR A 448 -15.03 47.80 35.77
CA THR A 448 -15.07 47.96 34.30
C THR A 448 -15.11 46.63 33.54
N ALA A 449 -15.23 45.49 34.25
CA ALA A 449 -15.17 44.17 33.61
C ALA A 449 -16.47 43.81 32.89
N THR A 450 -16.35 43.41 31.64
CA THR A 450 -17.49 42.97 30.80
C THR A 450 -17.95 41.57 31.21
N ALA A 451 -19.24 41.27 30.97
CA ALA A 451 -19.81 39.94 31.17
C ALA A 451 -19.00 38.83 30.45
N ARG A 452 -18.44 39.14 29.30
CA ARG A 452 -17.60 38.23 28.51
C ARG A 452 -16.29 37.89 29.19
N GLN A 453 -15.69 38.86 29.87
CA GLN A 453 -14.44 38.64 30.64
C GLN A 453 -14.70 37.81 31.88
N THR A 454 -15.85 38.00 32.55
CA THR A 454 -16.25 37.19 33.70
C THR A 454 -16.47 35.74 33.30
N LEU A 455 -17.14 35.52 32.17
CA LEU A 455 -17.38 34.16 31.64
C LEU A 455 -16.05 33.50 31.23
N ALA A 456 -15.16 34.20 30.53
CA ALA A 456 -13.87 33.66 30.14
C ALA A 456 -13.01 33.30 31.36
N THR A 457 -13.04 34.11 32.45
CA THR A 457 -12.36 33.80 33.71
C THR A 457 -12.95 32.56 34.38
N PHE A 458 -14.28 32.40 34.31
CA PHE A 458 -14.96 31.22 34.84
C PHE A 458 -14.62 29.95 34.04
N GLU A 459 -14.66 30.04 32.71
CA GLU A 459 -14.30 28.91 31.84
C GLU A 459 -12.86 28.47 32.08
N HIS A 460 -11.95 29.43 32.19
CA HIS A 460 -10.55 29.14 32.51
C HIS A 460 -10.39 28.45 33.86
N PHE A 461 -11.12 28.90 34.90
CA PHE A 461 -11.13 28.25 36.21
C PHE A 461 -11.66 26.82 36.15
N VAL A 462 -12.74 26.59 35.42
CA VAL A 462 -13.31 25.24 35.22
C VAL A 462 -12.31 24.36 34.43
N GLU A 463 -11.61 24.91 33.46
CA GLU A 463 -10.60 24.19 32.70
C GLU A 463 -9.41 23.77 33.58
N MET A 464 -8.98 24.64 34.51
CA MET A 464 -7.93 24.29 35.48
C MET A 464 -8.37 23.19 36.46
N LEU A 465 -9.65 23.14 36.82
CA LEU A 465 -10.19 22.04 37.61
C LEU A 465 -10.27 20.72 36.82
N ARG A 466 -10.37 20.75 35.47
CA ARG A 466 -10.41 19.57 34.56
C ARG A 466 -9.04 19.00 34.24
N VAL A 467 -7.96 19.63 34.67
CA VAL A 467 -6.59 19.15 34.40
C VAL A 467 -6.33 17.77 35.01
N ASP A 468 -7.03 17.43 36.11
CA ASP A 468 -6.95 16.10 36.71
C ASP A 468 -7.83 15.10 35.95
N ARG A 469 -7.20 14.11 35.29
CA ARG A 469 -7.87 13.12 34.41
C ARG A 469 -8.86 12.21 35.14
N ASP A 470 -8.75 12.10 36.46
CA ASP A 470 -9.60 11.23 37.28
C ASP A 470 -10.80 11.97 37.88
N SER A 471 -10.97 13.26 37.60
CA SER A 471 -12.06 14.10 38.07
C SER A 471 -13.04 14.46 36.96
N ASP A 472 -14.32 14.25 37.19
CA ASP A 472 -15.41 14.74 36.35
C ASP A 472 -15.96 16.05 36.92
N VAL A 473 -15.83 17.14 36.17
CA VAL A 473 -16.19 18.49 36.61
C VAL A 473 -17.48 18.92 35.93
N SER A 474 -18.55 19.03 36.70
CA SER A 474 -19.86 19.51 36.24
C SER A 474 -20.18 20.89 36.82
N VAL A 475 -20.61 21.80 35.94
CA VAL A 475 -21.03 23.14 36.34
C VAL A 475 -22.51 23.11 36.71
N GLN A 476 -22.83 23.34 37.99
CA GLN A 476 -24.18 23.37 38.49
C GLN A 476 -24.85 24.74 38.31
N GLN A 477 -24.06 25.80 38.44
CA GLN A 477 -24.53 27.16 38.27
C GLN A 477 -23.40 28.01 37.62
N GLN A 478 -23.73 28.68 36.55
CA GLN A 478 -22.84 29.63 35.88
C GLN A 478 -23.00 31.04 36.45
N PRO A 479 -21.98 31.91 36.34
CA PRO A 479 -22.05 33.31 36.77
C PRO A 479 -23.13 34.14 36.08
N PHE A 480 -23.62 33.64 34.92
CA PHE A 480 -24.71 34.24 34.13
C PHE A 480 -25.65 33.16 33.65
N ASP A 481 -26.96 33.44 33.68
CA ASP A 481 -27.98 32.54 33.14
C ASP A 481 -28.07 32.68 31.62
N ILE A 482 -27.42 31.76 30.90
CA ILE A 482 -27.36 31.75 29.44
C ILE A 482 -28.54 30.97 28.83
N GLU A 483 -29.25 30.17 29.60
CA GLU A 483 -30.32 29.29 29.08
C GLU A 483 -31.69 29.99 28.85
N SER A 484 -31.85 31.23 29.31
CA SER A 484 -33.16 31.90 29.26
C SER A 484 -33.49 32.55 27.92
N GLY A 485 -32.70 32.35 26.84
CA GLY A 485 -33.05 32.82 25.48
C GLY A 485 -33.30 34.34 25.30
N ARG A 486 -33.01 35.15 26.29
CA ARG A 486 -33.09 36.61 26.21
C ARG A 486 -31.73 37.17 25.76
N ALA A 487 -31.70 37.75 24.58
CA ALA A 487 -30.56 38.49 24.08
C ALA A 487 -30.15 39.56 25.12
N LEU A 488 -28.89 39.54 25.52
CA LEU A 488 -28.27 40.63 26.32
C LEU A 488 -28.37 41.93 25.48
N ARG A 489 -29.36 42.76 25.72
CA ARG A 489 -29.42 44.14 25.22
C ARG A 489 -28.39 44.97 25.96
N GLY A 490 -27.34 45.35 25.26
CA GLY A 490 -26.45 46.41 25.69
C GLY A 490 -27.19 47.76 25.71
N GLY A 491 -27.46 48.25 26.90
CA GLY A 491 -28.04 49.58 27.09
C GLY A 491 -28.75 49.64 28.42
N ASP A 492 -28.00 49.88 29.49
CA ASP A 492 -28.29 50.82 30.55
C ASP A 492 -27.10 50.77 31.55
N MET A 493 -26.20 51.68 31.35
CA MET A 493 -25.29 52.13 32.41
C MET A 493 -26.13 53.03 33.31
N GLU A 494 -26.54 52.49 34.44
CA GLU A 494 -26.55 53.16 35.74
C GLU A 494 -27.26 52.28 36.76
N THR A 495 -26.52 51.95 37.83
CA THR A 495 -27.05 51.45 39.09
C THR A 495 -27.60 50.00 39.11
N GLU A 496 -26.73 49.00 38.84
CA GLU A 496 -26.89 47.76 39.56
C GLU A 496 -25.57 47.39 40.24
N SER A 497 -25.64 47.51 41.54
CA SER A 497 -24.74 47.13 42.63
C SER A 497 -23.78 46.03 42.22
N ALA A 498 -22.50 46.22 42.49
CA ALA A 498 -21.43 45.23 42.40
C ALA A 498 -21.63 44.00 43.28
N ALA A 499 -22.68 43.24 43.03
CA ALA A 499 -22.86 41.94 43.66
C ALA A 499 -21.88 40.94 42.98
N PRO A 500 -21.08 40.23 43.74
CA PRO A 500 -20.16 39.24 43.21
C PRO A 500 -20.97 38.16 42.48
N ARG A 501 -20.58 37.83 41.24
CA ARG A 501 -21.25 36.86 40.38
C ARG A 501 -20.94 35.43 40.91
N GLN A 502 -21.94 34.79 41.46
CA GLN A 502 -21.80 33.48 42.10
C GLN A 502 -21.81 32.33 41.06
N PHE A 503 -21.04 31.31 41.34
CA PHE A 503 -21.05 30.08 40.59
C PHE A 503 -21.03 28.86 41.55
N THR A 504 -21.48 27.72 41.02
CA THR A 504 -21.39 26.44 41.71
C THR A 504 -20.84 25.40 40.75
N VAL A 505 -19.75 24.74 41.15
CA VAL A 505 -19.09 23.67 40.41
C VAL A 505 -19.01 22.42 41.28
N GLN A 506 -19.35 21.30 40.72
CA GLN A 506 -19.25 20.00 41.38
C GLN A 506 -18.18 19.16 40.67
N ILE A 507 -17.28 18.63 41.47
CA ILE A 507 -16.21 17.75 41.02
C ILE A 507 -16.47 16.38 41.61
N VAL A 508 -16.59 15.36 40.76
CA VAL A 508 -16.73 13.98 41.17
C VAL A 508 -15.45 13.25 40.82
N ARG A 509 -14.74 12.77 41.84
CA ARG A 509 -13.47 12.06 41.66
C ARG A 509 -13.63 10.61 42.08
N ARG A 510 -13.07 9.69 41.27
CA ARG A 510 -13.04 8.27 41.63
C ARG A 510 -12.00 8.04 42.71
N VAL A 511 -12.42 7.36 43.77
CA VAL A 511 -11.47 6.92 44.80
C VAL A 511 -10.91 5.58 44.35
N THR A 512 -9.72 5.56 43.78
CA THR A 512 -8.97 4.32 43.63
C THR A 512 -8.53 3.83 45.00
N SER A 513 -8.93 2.61 45.34
CA SER A 513 -8.63 1.92 46.63
C SER A 513 -7.14 1.60 46.75
#